data_163292cc7ff600784c3f10352ac4b96e
#
_entry.id   163292cc7ff600784c3f10352ac4b96e
#
_cell.length_a   1.000
_cell.length_b   1.000
_cell.length_c   1.000
_cell.angle_alpha   90.00
_cell.angle_beta   90.00
_cell.angle_gamma   90.00
#
_symmetry.space_group_name_H-M   'P 1'
#
loop_
_entity.id
_entity.type
_entity.pdbx_description
1 polymer ?
#
loop_
_entity_poly.entity_id
_entity_poly.type
_entity_poly.pdbx_seq_one_letter_code
_entity_poly.pdbx_strand_id
1 'polypeptide(L)'
;MAQNAKVLIVDDDMTLHEMYQERLKLEGYNIVSAYDGEEALAKVESEKPDVILLDIMMPKINGIDVMKKLRENEKTASIPIILLTALIQEINKIKDMMKEYDGYLIKSEIMPAQVIDAIKSALEKKAKSN
;
A
#
# COMPACT_ATOMS: atom_id res chain seq x y z
N MET A 1 8.02 -1.71 17.02
CA MET A 1 8.86 -0.70 16.35
C MET A 1 8.48 -0.61 14.89
N ALA A 2 8.20 0.60 14.42
CA ALA A 2 7.80 0.83 13.03
C ALA A 2 8.83 0.31 12.01
N GLN A 3 10.11 0.38 12.36
CA GLN A 3 11.20 -0.04 11.49
C GLN A 3 11.23 -1.52 11.16
N ASN A 4 10.52 -2.36 11.93
CA ASN A 4 10.44 -3.80 11.64
C ASN A 4 9.13 -4.17 10.98
N ALA A 5 8.34 -3.17 10.61
CA ALA A 5 7.04 -3.41 10.00
C ALA A 5 7.20 -4.07 8.63
N LYS A 6 6.22 -4.88 8.28
CA LYS A 6 6.18 -5.56 6.98
C LYS A 6 5.37 -4.70 6.01
N VAL A 7 5.98 -4.36 4.87
CA VAL A 7 5.37 -3.55 3.82
C VAL A 7 5.14 -4.44 2.60
N LEU A 8 3.89 -4.49 2.14
CA LEU A 8 3.57 -5.17 0.89
C LEU A 8 3.52 -4.11 -0.21
N ILE A 9 4.32 -4.30 -1.25
CA ILE A 9 4.33 -3.41 -2.43
C ILE A 9 3.57 -4.11 -3.54
N VAL A 10 2.51 -3.49 -4.02
CA VAL A 10 1.68 -4.03 -5.10
C VAL A 10 1.76 -3.09 -6.30
N ASP A 11 2.49 -3.49 -7.32
CA ASP A 11 2.70 -2.72 -8.54
C ASP A 11 3.17 -3.68 -9.63
N ASP A 12 2.71 -3.50 -10.86
CA ASP A 12 3.12 -4.35 -11.96
C ASP A 12 4.45 -3.90 -12.59
N ASP A 13 4.99 -2.76 -12.17
CA ASP A 13 6.26 -2.23 -12.66
C ASP A 13 7.43 -2.72 -11.81
N MET A 14 8.24 -3.61 -12.35
CA MET A 14 9.36 -4.20 -11.62
C MET A 14 10.43 -3.17 -11.25
N THR A 15 10.62 -2.16 -12.07
CA THR A 15 11.60 -1.11 -11.79
C THR A 15 11.21 -0.31 -10.56
N LEU A 16 9.93 0.00 -10.41
CA LEU A 16 9.43 0.69 -9.23
C LEU A 16 9.59 -0.18 -7.99
N HIS A 17 9.33 -1.48 -8.10
CA HIS A 17 9.55 -2.41 -6.99
C HIS A 17 10.99 -2.36 -6.49
N GLU A 18 11.95 -2.45 -7.40
CA GLU A 18 13.36 -2.44 -7.03
C GLU A 18 13.74 -1.15 -6.33
N MET A 19 13.28 -0.02 -6.84
CA MET A 19 13.59 1.28 -6.28
C MET A 19 13.03 1.43 -4.86
N TYR A 20 11.76 1.06 -4.66
CA TYR A 20 11.14 1.15 -3.35
C TYR A 20 11.73 0.16 -2.37
N GLN A 21 11.98 -1.08 -2.81
CA GLN A 21 12.55 -2.12 -1.95
C GLN A 21 13.88 -1.69 -1.39
N GLU A 22 14.78 -1.20 -2.24
CA GLU A 22 16.09 -0.79 -1.82
C GLU A 22 16.02 0.27 -0.73
N ARG A 23 15.21 1.30 -0.98
CA ARG A 23 15.12 2.42 -0.03
C ARG A 23 14.46 2.00 1.28
N LEU A 24 13.40 1.20 1.21
CA LEU A 24 12.67 0.77 2.39
C LEU A 24 13.48 -0.21 3.24
N LYS A 25 14.27 -1.06 2.61
CA LYS A 25 15.17 -1.96 3.35
C LYS A 25 16.20 -1.19 4.14
N LEU A 26 16.70 -0.10 3.59
CA LEU A 26 17.65 0.76 4.30
C LEU A 26 17.02 1.36 5.56
N GLU A 27 15.71 1.55 5.56
CA GLU A 27 14.99 2.07 6.72
C GLU A 27 14.58 0.98 7.72
N GLY A 28 14.91 -0.28 7.43
CA GLY A 28 14.66 -1.38 8.35
C GLY A 28 13.36 -2.13 8.15
N TYR A 29 12.60 -1.82 7.09
CA TYR A 29 11.34 -2.51 6.82
C TYR A 29 11.55 -3.87 6.17
N ASN A 30 10.65 -4.79 6.46
CA ASN A 30 10.57 -6.08 5.78
C ASN A 30 9.65 -5.93 4.57
N ILE A 31 10.13 -6.31 3.39
CA ILE A 31 9.40 -6.07 2.14
C ILE A 31 8.87 -7.37 1.55
N VAL A 32 7.60 -7.34 1.15
CA VAL A 32 6.96 -8.40 0.38
C VAL A 32 6.45 -7.76 -0.90
N SER A 33 6.53 -8.45 -2.02
CA SER A 33 6.14 -7.91 -3.32
C SER A 33 5.01 -8.72 -3.94
N ALA A 34 4.09 -8.02 -4.60
CA ALA A 34 3.07 -8.60 -5.45
C ALA A 34 3.00 -7.79 -6.74
N TYR A 35 2.79 -8.44 -7.86
CA TYR A 35 2.87 -7.80 -9.18
C TYR A 35 1.53 -7.68 -9.87
N ASP A 36 0.48 -8.19 -9.27
CA ASP A 36 -0.90 -8.01 -9.74
C ASP A 36 -1.87 -8.15 -8.56
N GLY A 37 -3.16 -7.90 -8.83
CA GLY A 37 -4.17 -7.87 -7.77
C GLY A 37 -4.45 -9.23 -7.15
N GLU A 38 -4.41 -10.30 -7.92
CA GLU A 38 -4.61 -11.65 -7.38
C GLU A 38 -3.49 -12.03 -6.43
N GLU A 39 -2.25 -11.78 -6.85
CA GLU A 39 -1.09 -12.04 -6.01
C GLU A 39 -1.14 -11.19 -4.74
N ALA A 40 -1.59 -9.94 -4.87
CA ALA A 40 -1.73 -9.06 -3.71
C ALA A 40 -2.67 -9.64 -2.66
N LEU A 41 -3.83 -10.11 -3.08
CA LEU A 41 -4.81 -10.69 -2.15
C LEU A 41 -4.26 -11.93 -1.45
N ALA A 42 -3.57 -12.79 -2.21
CA ALA A 42 -2.93 -13.98 -1.64
C ALA A 42 -1.84 -13.61 -0.64
N LYS A 43 -1.02 -12.61 -0.96
CA LYS A 43 0.08 -12.18 -0.09
C LYS A 43 -0.42 -11.49 1.18
N VAL A 44 -1.50 -10.72 1.09
CA VAL A 44 -2.07 -10.11 2.29
C VAL A 44 -2.50 -11.19 3.26
N GLU A 45 -3.13 -12.24 2.77
CA GLU A 45 -3.59 -13.34 3.62
C GLU A 45 -2.43 -14.11 4.23
N SER A 46 -1.42 -14.45 3.44
CA SER A 46 -0.30 -15.28 3.90
C SER A 46 0.75 -14.51 4.70
N GLU A 47 1.03 -13.26 4.34
CA GLU A 47 2.10 -12.48 4.94
C GLU A 47 1.64 -11.51 6.02
N LYS A 48 0.37 -11.16 6.04
CA LYS A 48 -0.23 -10.24 7.03
C LYS A 48 0.59 -8.96 7.18
N PRO A 49 0.69 -8.16 6.11
CA PRO A 49 1.51 -6.94 6.16
C PRO A 49 0.93 -5.90 7.11
N ASP A 50 1.79 -5.01 7.57
CA ASP A 50 1.39 -3.91 8.45
C ASP A 50 0.90 -2.70 7.66
N VAL A 51 1.33 -2.58 6.40
CA VAL A 51 0.91 -1.51 5.50
C VAL A 51 1.06 -2.00 4.06
N ILE A 52 0.21 -1.50 3.17
CA ILE A 52 0.20 -1.88 1.76
C ILE A 52 0.40 -0.64 0.89
N LEU A 53 1.38 -0.70 -0.02
CA LEU A 53 1.50 0.26 -1.11
C LEU A 53 0.78 -0.37 -2.30
N LEU A 54 -0.27 0.26 -2.79
CA LEU A 54 -1.16 -0.35 -3.76
C LEU A 54 -1.34 0.54 -4.98
N ASP A 55 -0.83 0.07 -6.12
CA ASP A 55 -1.05 0.73 -7.40
C ASP A 55 -2.50 0.53 -7.84
N ILE A 56 -3.14 1.58 -8.30
CA ILE A 56 -4.53 1.52 -8.77
C ILE A 56 -4.60 0.86 -10.15
N MET A 57 -3.68 1.23 -11.06
CA MET A 57 -3.72 0.76 -12.44
C MET A 57 -2.89 -0.50 -12.62
N MET A 58 -3.54 -1.65 -12.59
CA MET A 58 -2.90 -2.95 -12.77
C MET A 58 -3.77 -3.85 -13.64
N PRO A 59 -3.14 -4.82 -14.35
CA PRO A 59 -3.90 -5.81 -15.11
C PRO A 59 -4.67 -6.75 -14.18
N LYS A 60 -5.64 -7.48 -14.73
CA LYS A 60 -6.52 -8.42 -14.03
C LYS A 60 -7.43 -7.73 -13.03
N ILE A 61 -7.00 -7.62 -11.78
CA ILE A 61 -7.77 -6.94 -10.73
C ILE A 61 -7.06 -5.63 -10.43
N ASN A 62 -7.73 -4.50 -10.63
CA ASN A 62 -7.12 -3.19 -10.35
C ASN A 62 -7.07 -2.91 -8.86
N GLY A 63 -6.32 -1.87 -8.47
CA GLY A 63 -6.12 -1.54 -7.07
C GLY A 63 -7.40 -1.18 -6.32
N ILE A 64 -8.37 -0.57 -7.00
CA ILE A 64 -9.64 -0.23 -6.36
C ILE A 64 -10.38 -1.51 -5.95
N ASP A 65 -10.40 -2.50 -6.83
CA ASP A 65 -11.06 -3.78 -6.54
C ASP A 65 -10.33 -4.55 -5.42
N VAL A 66 -9.00 -4.49 -5.42
CA VAL A 66 -8.20 -5.06 -4.33
C VAL A 66 -8.59 -4.41 -3.00
N MET A 67 -8.65 -3.08 -2.97
CA MET A 67 -9.02 -2.34 -1.76
C MET A 67 -10.42 -2.71 -1.29
N LYS A 68 -11.39 -2.81 -2.20
CA LYS A 68 -12.75 -3.24 -1.86
C LYS A 68 -12.74 -4.60 -1.15
N LYS A 69 -12.06 -5.57 -1.74
CA LYS A 69 -12.00 -6.92 -1.17
C LYS A 69 -11.35 -6.92 0.20
N LEU A 70 -10.30 -6.13 0.38
CA LEU A 70 -9.63 -6.04 1.68
C LEU A 70 -10.53 -5.41 2.73
N ARG A 71 -11.29 -4.38 2.37
CA ARG A 71 -12.19 -3.69 3.30
C ARG A 71 -13.42 -4.53 3.68
N GLU A 72 -13.82 -5.46 2.83
CA GLU A 72 -14.96 -6.35 3.08
C GLU A 72 -14.60 -7.52 4.01
N ASN A 73 -13.33 -7.81 4.18
CA ASN A 73 -12.86 -8.92 5.01
C ASN A 73 -12.39 -8.39 6.37
N GLU A 74 -13.02 -8.84 7.44
CA GLU A 74 -12.69 -8.40 8.81
C GLU A 74 -11.21 -8.53 9.16
N LYS A 75 -10.54 -9.56 8.64
CA LYS A 75 -9.13 -9.81 8.93
C LYS A 75 -8.20 -8.78 8.30
N THR A 76 -8.64 -8.12 7.23
CA THR A 76 -7.80 -7.19 6.46
C THR A 76 -8.36 -5.77 6.44
N ALA A 77 -9.57 -5.58 6.93
CA ALA A 77 -10.29 -4.31 6.80
C ALA A 77 -9.57 -3.12 7.43
N SER A 78 -8.71 -3.35 8.41
CA SER A 78 -8.03 -2.27 9.13
C SER A 78 -6.54 -2.12 8.77
N ILE A 79 -6.06 -2.82 7.75
CA ILE A 79 -4.67 -2.64 7.30
C ILE A 79 -4.56 -1.31 6.56
N PRO A 80 -3.63 -0.43 6.96
CA PRO A 80 -3.43 0.84 6.25
C PRO A 80 -3.02 0.62 4.80
N ILE A 81 -3.62 1.38 3.89
CA ILE A 81 -3.33 1.29 2.46
C ILE A 81 -2.90 2.66 1.95
N ILE A 82 -1.77 2.70 1.25
CA ILE A 82 -1.30 3.90 0.57
C ILE A 82 -1.46 3.64 -0.92
N LEU A 83 -2.37 4.38 -1.55
CA LEU A 83 -2.65 4.20 -2.97
C LEU A 83 -1.64 4.95 -3.83
N LEU A 84 -1.19 4.30 -4.89
CA LEU A 84 -0.33 4.91 -5.89
C LEU A 84 -1.18 5.14 -7.13
N THR A 85 -1.34 6.39 -7.52
CA THR A 85 -2.24 6.73 -8.63
C THR A 85 -1.61 7.72 -9.59
N ALA A 86 -1.97 7.62 -10.86
CA ALA A 86 -1.56 8.61 -11.87
C ALA A 86 -2.45 9.85 -11.82
N LEU A 87 -3.70 9.72 -11.36
CA LEU A 87 -4.67 10.80 -11.39
C LEU A 87 -5.42 10.92 -10.05
N ILE A 88 -5.45 12.14 -9.52
CA ILE A 88 -6.15 12.40 -8.27
C ILE A 88 -7.65 12.12 -8.35
N GLN A 89 -8.25 12.21 -9.55
CA GLN A 89 -9.67 11.92 -9.73
C GLN A 89 -10.05 10.51 -9.32
N GLU A 90 -9.10 9.57 -9.42
CA GLU A 90 -9.35 8.18 -9.03
C GLU A 90 -9.58 8.04 -7.54
N ILE A 91 -8.95 8.91 -6.75
CA ILE A 91 -9.11 8.90 -5.30
C ILE A 91 -10.54 9.28 -4.92
N ASN A 92 -11.17 10.17 -5.69
CA ASN A 92 -12.53 10.60 -5.41
C ASN A 92 -13.54 9.45 -5.51
N LYS A 93 -13.23 8.43 -6.28
CA LYS A 93 -14.10 7.25 -6.44
C LYS A 93 -14.09 6.32 -5.23
N ILE A 94 -13.08 6.44 -4.39
CA ILE A 94 -12.86 5.51 -3.29
C ILE A 94 -12.76 6.19 -1.92
N LYS A 95 -13.05 7.47 -1.84
CA LYS A 95 -12.98 8.21 -0.58
C LYS A 95 -13.76 7.54 0.55
N ASP A 96 -14.90 6.97 0.23
CA ASP A 96 -15.77 6.34 1.23
C ASP A 96 -15.15 5.08 1.83
N MET A 97 -14.19 4.46 1.15
CA MET A 97 -13.50 3.27 1.64
C MET A 97 -12.23 3.61 2.39
N MET A 98 -11.78 4.85 2.33
CA MET A 98 -10.53 5.25 2.97
C MET A 98 -10.74 5.52 4.45
N LYS A 99 -9.77 5.06 5.24
CA LYS A 99 -9.71 5.33 6.67
C LYS A 99 -8.73 6.48 6.91
N GLU A 100 -8.73 7.03 8.12
CA GLU A 100 -7.84 8.17 8.42
C GLU A 100 -6.36 7.81 8.36
N TYR A 101 -6.01 6.52 8.52
CA TYR A 101 -4.62 6.07 8.40
C TYR A 101 -4.23 5.70 6.97
N ASP A 102 -5.16 5.72 6.02
CA ASP A 102 -4.85 5.50 4.62
C ASP A 102 -4.30 6.77 3.98
N GLY A 103 -3.65 6.62 2.83
CA GLY A 103 -3.12 7.76 2.11
C GLY A 103 -3.02 7.47 0.62
N TYR A 104 -2.53 8.44 -0.12
CA TYR A 104 -2.25 8.27 -1.54
C TYR A 104 -1.07 9.12 -1.97
N LEU A 105 -0.43 8.69 -3.05
CA LEU A 105 0.67 9.43 -3.68
C LEU A 105 0.43 9.44 -5.18
N ILE A 106 0.79 10.55 -5.82
CA ILE A 106 0.67 10.70 -7.28
C ILE A 106 1.94 10.13 -7.93
N LYS A 107 1.79 9.09 -8.76
CA LYS A 107 2.94 8.34 -9.31
C LYS A 107 3.96 9.21 -10.04
N SER A 108 3.52 10.22 -10.77
CA SER A 108 4.44 11.07 -11.53
C SER A 108 5.25 12.02 -10.65
N GLU A 109 4.90 12.16 -9.38
CA GLU A 109 5.53 13.12 -8.47
C GLU A 109 6.23 12.45 -7.29
N ILE A 110 6.23 11.13 -7.26
CA ILE A 110 6.76 10.40 -6.10
C ILE A 110 8.28 10.41 -6.06
N MET A 111 8.80 10.74 -4.88
CA MET A 111 10.21 10.56 -4.55
C MET A 111 10.31 9.53 -3.44
N PRO A 112 11.40 8.75 -3.35
CA PRO A 112 11.52 7.71 -2.33
C PRO A 112 11.27 8.19 -0.90
N ALA A 113 11.71 9.39 -0.57
CA ALA A 113 11.49 9.97 0.77
C ALA A 113 10.00 10.12 1.08
N GLN A 114 9.19 10.47 0.07
CA GLN A 114 7.74 10.61 0.26
C GLN A 114 7.06 9.29 0.56
N VAL A 115 7.53 8.20 -0.06
CA VAL A 115 7.01 6.85 0.20
C VAL A 115 7.28 6.47 1.65
N ILE A 116 8.51 6.72 2.12
CA ILE A 116 8.90 6.43 3.50
C ILE A 116 8.04 7.23 4.48
N ASP A 117 7.87 8.53 4.23
CA ASP A 117 7.06 9.39 5.09
C ASP A 117 5.61 8.94 5.13
N ALA A 118 5.06 8.54 3.99
CA ALA A 118 3.68 8.05 3.93
C ALA A 118 3.50 6.77 4.74
N ILE A 119 4.46 5.87 4.65
CA ILE A 119 4.42 4.61 5.41
C ILE A 119 4.49 4.89 6.91
N LYS A 120 5.43 5.73 7.34
CA LYS A 120 5.56 6.09 8.76
C LYS A 120 4.29 6.74 9.28
N SER A 121 3.73 7.67 8.52
CA SER A 121 2.50 8.35 8.89
C SER A 121 1.34 7.37 9.03
N ALA A 122 1.19 6.46 8.09
CA ALA A 122 0.11 5.46 8.12
C ALA A 122 0.22 4.56 9.34
N LEU A 123 1.43 4.08 9.64
CA LEU A 123 1.66 3.22 10.79
C LEU A 123 1.39 3.94 12.12
N GLU A 124 1.80 5.20 12.21
CA GLU A 124 1.56 6.00 13.42
C GLU A 124 0.07 6.26 13.62
N LYS A 125 -0.63 6.63 12.56
CA LYS A 125 -2.08 6.89 12.65
C LYS A 125 -2.85 5.62 12.98
N LYS A 126 -2.44 4.48 12.42
CA LYS A 126 -3.06 3.19 12.72
C LYS A 126 -2.87 2.84 14.19
N ALA A 127 -1.68 3.04 14.73
CA ALA A 127 -1.40 2.76 16.15
C ALA A 127 -2.30 3.61 17.05
N LYS A 128 -2.54 4.86 16.69
CA LYS A 128 -3.38 5.76 17.47
C LYS A 128 -4.88 5.47 17.35
N SER A 129 -5.30 4.79 16.27
CA SER A 129 -6.71 4.49 16.04
C SER A 129 -7.21 3.31 16.89
N ASN A 130 -6.32 2.57 17.52
CA ASN A 130 -6.68 1.41 18.35
C ASN A 130 -6.91 1.82 19.84
#